data_1c9a584ce32d7b6add61b0e01bc6ad2c
#
_entry.id   1c9a584ce32d7b6add61b0e01bc6ad2c
#
_cell.length_a   1.000
_cell.length_b   1.000
_cell.length_c   1.000
_cell.angle_alpha   90.00
_cell.angle_beta   90.00
_cell.angle_gamma   90.00
#
_symmetry.space_group_name_H-M   'P 1'
#
loop_
_entity.id
_entity.type
_entity.pdbx_description
1 polymer ?
#
loop_
_entity_poly.entity_id
_entity_poly.type
_entity_poly.pdbx_seq_one_letter_code
_entity_poly.pdbx_strand_id
1 'polypeptide(L)'
;MILNDFRMLSLQDWLENDLLLTVISIDAASSDASFRRYFRIRTPDGSFIVMDAPPDKENIQPFIHVAELFKRAKVYVPEIYQSHLTEGFLLLEDLGQHCLLEQLNNDTVDELYHTALASLFTLQSSVDIQSAHLPSYDRALLTQELSLFNDWFINHYLDADLAPELWQAVQTELVNSALAQPVCCVHRDYHSRNLMLPPHAPLAMIDFQDAVIGPITYDLVSLLRDCYIVWPEAQVQQWCLHYYQRLVAANMVSCSAQEFTRWFDLMGMQRHLKVMGIFSRLHLRDGKSTYLDDLPRTLNYILLVCSRYPELAEFHQFLSQSIQPKLCV
;
A
#
# COMPACT_ATOMS: atom_id res chain seq x y z
N MET A 1 -18.85 1.60 -26.08
CA MET A 1 -20.01 0.73 -26.27
C MET A 1 -20.41 0.17 -24.92
N ILE A 2 -21.20 0.95 -24.11
CA ILE A 2 -21.61 0.63 -22.72
C ILE A 2 -23.05 0.08 -22.77
N LEU A 3 -23.31 -0.83 -23.68
CA LEU A 3 -24.60 -1.47 -23.79
C LEU A 3 -24.57 -2.77 -23.00
N ASN A 4 -25.16 -2.78 -21.81
CA ASN A 4 -25.47 -3.85 -20.85
C ASN A 4 -24.66 -3.88 -19.55
N ASP A 5 -24.19 -2.76 -19.02
CA ASP A 5 -23.72 -2.73 -17.63
C ASP A 5 -24.92 -2.43 -16.70
N PHE A 6 -25.62 -3.49 -16.27
CA PHE A 6 -26.76 -3.36 -15.35
C PHE A 6 -26.38 -2.64 -14.05
N ARG A 7 -25.14 -2.81 -13.58
CA ARG A 7 -24.68 -2.14 -12.36
C ARG A 7 -24.55 -0.62 -12.56
N MET A 8 -24.12 -0.18 -13.74
CA MET A 8 -24.09 1.25 -14.08
C MET A 8 -25.50 1.85 -14.09
N LEU A 9 -26.50 1.12 -14.58
CA LEU A 9 -27.90 1.57 -14.55
C LEU A 9 -28.43 1.65 -13.11
N SER A 10 -28.16 0.65 -12.26
CA SER A 10 -28.52 0.67 -10.84
C SER A 10 -27.83 1.79 -10.09
N LEU A 11 -26.53 2.04 -10.38
CA LEU A 11 -25.76 3.12 -9.78
C LEU A 11 -26.36 4.49 -10.18
N GLN A 12 -26.73 4.68 -11.44
CA GLN A 12 -27.35 5.89 -11.94
C GLN A 12 -28.72 6.13 -11.29
N ASP A 13 -29.53 5.08 -11.19
CA ASP A 13 -30.84 5.10 -10.52
C ASP A 13 -30.70 5.53 -9.06
N TRP A 14 -29.75 4.93 -8.32
CA TRP A 14 -29.45 5.31 -6.95
C TRP A 14 -29.07 6.78 -6.81
N LEU A 15 -28.18 7.30 -7.68
CA LEU A 15 -27.76 8.69 -7.64
C LEU A 15 -28.91 9.66 -7.92
N GLU A 16 -29.72 9.38 -8.95
CA GLU A 16 -30.74 10.33 -9.44
C GLU A 16 -32.05 10.20 -8.67
N ASN A 17 -32.49 8.98 -8.32
CA ASN A 17 -33.80 8.76 -7.72
C ASN A 17 -33.75 8.61 -6.20
N ASP A 18 -32.75 7.94 -5.62
CA ASP A 18 -32.66 7.78 -4.17
C ASP A 18 -31.95 8.99 -3.52
N LEU A 19 -30.84 9.45 -4.11
CA LEU A 19 -30.07 10.58 -3.58
C LEU A 19 -30.53 11.93 -4.15
N LEU A 20 -31.39 11.93 -5.17
CA LEU A 20 -31.91 13.12 -5.83
C LEU A 20 -30.84 14.07 -6.39
N LEU A 21 -29.71 13.49 -6.82
CA LEU A 21 -28.61 14.26 -7.41
C LEU A 21 -28.89 14.56 -8.88
N THR A 22 -28.64 15.80 -9.31
CA THR A 22 -28.63 16.16 -10.72
C THR A 22 -27.27 15.81 -11.32
N VAL A 23 -27.15 14.63 -11.94
CA VAL A 23 -25.88 14.15 -12.51
C VAL A 23 -25.66 14.80 -13.89
N ILE A 24 -24.55 15.54 -14.05
CA ILE A 24 -24.15 16.17 -15.32
C ILE A 24 -23.27 15.22 -16.14
N SER A 25 -22.32 14.55 -15.51
CA SER A 25 -21.46 13.54 -16.15
C SER A 25 -21.04 12.45 -15.17
N ILE A 26 -20.74 11.27 -15.72
CA ILE A 26 -20.12 10.14 -15.01
C ILE A 26 -18.89 9.72 -15.83
N ASP A 27 -17.72 9.89 -15.26
CA ASP A 27 -16.43 9.59 -15.90
C ASP A 27 -15.68 8.54 -15.07
N ALA A 28 -14.96 7.60 -15.69
CA ALA A 28 -14.10 6.67 -14.96
C ALA A 28 -12.99 7.46 -14.21
N ALA A 29 -12.88 7.25 -12.91
CA ALA A 29 -11.90 7.96 -12.09
C ALA A 29 -10.59 7.19 -11.95
N SER A 30 -10.65 5.87 -11.75
CA SER A 30 -9.48 4.99 -11.73
C SER A 30 -9.86 3.57 -12.12
N SER A 31 -8.85 2.78 -12.55
CA SER A 31 -8.95 1.33 -12.71
C SER A 31 -8.09 0.68 -11.62
N ASP A 32 -8.71 0.07 -10.63
CA ASP A 32 -8.02 -0.69 -9.59
C ASP A 32 -7.68 -2.11 -10.06
N ALA A 33 -6.81 -2.78 -9.31
CA ALA A 33 -6.54 -4.22 -9.47
C ALA A 33 -7.63 -5.10 -8.85
N SER A 34 -8.57 -4.53 -8.11
CA SER A 34 -9.74 -5.18 -7.48
C SER A 34 -10.96 -5.20 -8.40
N PHE A 35 -12.07 -5.74 -7.90
CA PHE A 35 -13.37 -5.68 -8.57
C PHE A 35 -14.10 -4.35 -8.34
N ARG A 36 -13.53 -3.43 -7.54
CA ARG A 36 -14.09 -2.10 -7.30
C ARG A 36 -13.87 -1.22 -8.52
N ARG A 37 -14.91 -0.45 -8.86
CA ARG A 37 -14.85 0.56 -9.90
C ARG A 37 -15.10 1.92 -9.27
N TYR A 38 -14.37 2.91 -9.73
CA TYR A 38 -14.50 4.28 -9.23
C TYR A 38 -14.88 5.21 -10.38
N PHE A 39 -15.92 5.99 -10.16
CA PHE A 39 -16.42 6.96 -11.11
C PHE A 39 -16.42 8.36 -10.49
N ARG A 40 -15.96 9.34 -11.24
CA ARG A 40 -16.13 10.75 -10.89
C ARG A 40 -17.43 11.23 -11.45
N ILE A 41 -18.33 11.71 -10.60
CA ILE A 41 -19.56 12.35 -11.01
C ILE A 41 -19.45 13.85 -10.85
N ARG A 42 -20.08 14.59 -11.78
CA ARG A 42 -20.20 16.04 -11.67
C ARG A 42 -21.67 16.40 -11.49
N THR A 43 -21.92 17.31 -10.58
CA THR A 43 -23.24 17.89 -10.29
C THR A 43 -23.14 19.41 -10.30
N PRO A 44 -24.25 20.16 -10.27
CA PRO A 44 -24.21 21.62 -10.10
C PRO A 44 -23.52 22.07 -8.83
N ASP A 45 -23.54 21.24 -7.77
CA ASP A 45 -22.99 21.55 -6.44
C ASP A 45 -21.52 21.14 -6.26
N GLY A 46 -20.94 20.43 -7.24
CA GLY A 46 -19.56 20.01 -7.19
C GLY A 46 -19.28 18.65 -7.81
N SER A 47 -18.16 18.08 -7.42
CA SER A 47 -17.65 16.79 -7.89
C SER A 47 -17.58 15.79 -6.75
N PHE A 48 -17.93 14.53 -7.03
CA PHE A 48 -17.89 13.42 -6.08
C PHE A 48 -17.27 12.19 -6.72
N ILE A 49 -16.79 11.26 -5.89
CA ILE A 49 -16.40 9.92 -6.35
C ILE A 49 -17.49 8.93 -5.94
N VAL A 50 -17.89 8.08 -6.88
CA VAL A 50 -18.77 6.94 -6.59
C VAL A 50 -17.96 5.66 -6.70
N MET A 51 -17.92 4.90 -5.60
CA MET A 51 -17.39 3.54 -5.61
C MET A 51 -18.52 2.56 -5.91
N ASP A 52 -18.29 1.68 -6.87
CA ASP A 52 -19.10 0.52 -7.18
C ASP A 52 -18.33 -0.76 -6.84
N ALA A 53 -18.74 -1.43 -5.78
CA ALA A 53 -18.17 -2.68 -5.28
C ALA A 53 -19.23 -3.80 -5.35
N PRO A 54 -19.22 -4.64 -6.40
CA PRO A 54 -20.23 -5.69 -6.57
C PRO A 54 -20.29 -6.62 -5.35
N PRO A 55 -21.45 -6.78 -4.66
CA PRO A 55 -21.55 -7.50 -3.40
C PRO A 55 -21.19 -9.00 -3.46
N ASP A 56 -21.26 -9.61 -4.65
CA ASP A 56 -20.82 -10.98 -4.89
C ASP A 56 -19.31 -11.14 -4.98
N LYS A 57 -18.56 -10.03 -5.08
CA LYS A 57 -17.10 -9.98 -5.22
C LYS A 57 -16.41 -9.22 -4.10
N GLU A 58 -17.04 -8.17 -3.58
CA GLU A 58 -16.44 -7.21 -2.66
C GLU A 58 -17.34 -6.95 -1.46
N ASN A 59 -16.74 -6.81 -0.29
CA ASN A 59 -17.42 -6.36 0.92
C ASN A 59 -17.01 -4.91 1.23
N ILE A 60 -17.97 -3.97 1.27
CA ILE A 60 -17.70 -2.56 1.56
C ILE A 60 -17.60 -2.24 3.06
N GLN A 61 -17.95 -3.17 3.95
CA GLN A 61 -17.92 -2.94 5.40
C GLN A 61 -16.50 -2.61 5.91
N PRO A 62 -15.42 -3.31 5.49
CA PRO A 62 -14.06 -2.93 5.88
C PRO A 62 -13.71 -1.50 5.46
N PHE A 63 -14.10 -1.07 4.26
CA PHE A 63 -13.86 0.31 3.81
C PHE A 63 -14.53 1.33 4.74
N ILE A 64 -15.82 1.14 5.03
CA ILE A 64 -16.58 2.04 5.92
C ILE A 64 -15.97 2.04 7.32
N HIS A 65 -15.68 0.86 7.88
CA HIS A 65 -15.10 0.72 9.22
C HIS A 65 -13.75 1.42 9.35
N VAL A 66 -12.84 1.21 8.40
CA VAL A 66 -11.51 1.82 8.44
C VAL A 66 -11.58 3.32 8.19
N ALA A 67 -12.44 3.79 7.27
CA ALA A 67 -12.67 5.23 7.07
C ALA A 67 -13.10 5.92 8.36
N GLU A 68 -14.07 5.36 9.09
CA GLU A 68 -14.51 5.90 10.38
C GLU A 68 -13.42 5.86 11.45
N LEU A 69 -12.62 4.77 11.48
CA LEU A 69 -11.50 4.62 12.40
C LEU A 69 -10.44 5.72 12.15
N PHE A 70 -10.05 5.93 10.89
CA PHE A 70 -9.06 6.92 10.50
C PHE A 70 -9.56 8.35 10.75
N LYS A 71 -10.82 8.63 10.44
CA LYS A 71 -11.45 9.92 10.72
C LYS A 71 -11.42 10.25 12.22
N ARG A 72 -11.75 9.28 13.09
CA ARG A 72 -11.64 9.46 14.56
C ARG A 72 -10.21 9.73 15.02
N ALA A 73 -9.22 9.13 14.37
CA ALA A 73 -7.79 9.37 14.60
C ALA A 73 -7.27 10.67 13.96
N LYS A 74 -8.15 11.48 13.33
CA LYS A 74 -7.81 12.71 12.60
C LYS A 74 -6.86 12.47 11.41
N VAL A 75 -6.89 11.29 10.86
CA VAL A 75 -6.27 10.96 9.57
C VAL A 75 -7.24 11.35 8.47
N TYR A 76 -6.77 12.09 7.48
CA TYR A 76 -7.61 12.51 6.38
C TYR A 76 -7.78 11.40 5.34
N VAL A 77 -9.01 10.97 5.17
CA VAL A 77 -9.49 10.02 4.17
C VAL A 77 -10.75 10.58 3.52
N PRO A 78 -11.16 10.11 2.34
CA PRO A 78 -12.39 10.59 1.70
C PRO A 78 -13.59 10.48 2.65
N GLU A 79 -14.35 11.57 2.78
CA GLU A 79 -15.62 11.54 3.49
C GLU A 79 -16.60 10.63 2.76
N ILE A 80 -17.29 9.78 3.51
CA ILE A 80 -18.40 8.96 2.99
C ILE A 80 -19.69 9.74 3.19
N TYR A 81 -20.23 10.28 2.12
CA TYR A 81 -21.48 11.07 2.19
C TYR A 81 -22.71 10.18 2.27
N GLN A 82 -22.74 9.09 1.48
CA GLN A 82 -23.86 8.17 1.42
C GLN A 82 -23.37 6.74 1.12
N SER A 83 -24.16 5.75 1.54
CA SER A 83 -23.89 4.34 1.28
C SER A 83 -25.14 3.57 0.93
N HIS A 84 -25.03 2.66 -0.04
CA HIS A 84 -26.06 1.67 -0.36
C HIS A 84 -25.49 0.27 -0.12
N LEU A 85 -25.66 -0.24 1.10
CA LEU A 85 -24.98 -1.47 1.55
C LEU A 85 -25.34 -2.70 0.74
N THR A 86 -26.61 -2.81 0.31
CA THR A 86 -27.09 -3.97 -0.45
C THR A 86 -26.52 -4.00 -1.86
N GLU A 87 -26.39 -2.85 -2.51
CA GLU A 87 -25.81 -2.73 -3.85
C GLU A 87 -24.30 -2.54 -3.86
N GLY A 88 -23.70 -2.21 -2.70
CA GLY A 88 -22.27 -1.98 -2.60
C GLY A 88 -21.81 -0.65 -3.22
N PHE A 89 -22.64 0.39 -3.14
CA PHE A 89 -22.29 1.73 -3.61
C PHE A 89 -21.91 2.65 -2.47
N LEU A 90 -20.88 3.49 -2.67
CA LEU A 90 -20.54 4.58 -1.77
C LEU A 90 -20.41 5.88 -2.56
N LEU A 91 -20.99 6.97 -2.03
CA LEU A 91 -20.75 8.33 -2.49
C LEU A 91 -19.67 8.95 -1.61
N LEU A 92 -18.52 9.28 -2.20
CA LEU A 92 -17.31 9.71 -1.53
C LEU A 92 -16.92 11.13 -1.92
N GLU A 93 -16.14 11.77 -1.06
CA GLU A 93 -15.46 13.01 -1.38
C GLU A 93 -14.51 12.83 -2.57
N ASP A 94 -14.51 13.82 -3.49
CA ASP A 94 -13.55 13.91 -4.57
C ASP A 94 -12.29 14.64 -4.09
N LEU A 95 -11.24 13.90 -3.83
CA LEU A 95 -9.93 14.43 -3.39
C LEU A 95 -9.12 15.07 -4.52
N GLY A 96 -9.70 15.20 -5.72
CA GLY A 96 -9.01 15.72 -6.90
C GLY A 96 -8.32 14.62 -7.71
N GLN A 97 -7.35 15.02 -8.53
CA GLN A 97 -6.71 14.13 -9.51
C GLN A 97 -5.24 13.83 -9.22
N HIS A 98 -4.62 14.59 -8.30
CA HIS A 98 -3.19 14.53 -8.09
C HIS A 98 -2.83 13.64 -6.90
N CYS A 99 -2.05 12.60 -7.16
CA CYS A 99 -1.38 11.84 -6.12
C CYS A 99 0.03 12.37 -5.85
N LEU A 100 0.58 11.94 -4.72
CA LEU A 100 1.92 12.36 -4.28
C LEU A 100 2.98 12.05 -5.34
N LEU A 101 2.94 10.88 -5.98
CA LEU A 101 3.92 10.45 -6.99
C LEU A 101 4.09 11.47 -8.12
N GLU A 102 2.99 12.07 -8.59
CA GLU A 102 3.01 13.01 -9.71
C GLU A 102 3.70 14.34 -9.38
N GLN A 103 3.80 14.67 -8.11
CA GLN A 103 4.39 15.94 -7.64
C GLN A 103 5.81 15.76 -7.09
N LEU A 104 6.29 14.50 -6.96
CA LEU A 104 7.61 14.21 -6.44
C LEU A 104 8.71 14.51 -7.47
N ASN A 105 9.64 15.36 -7.07
CA ASN A 105 10.91 15.64 -7.76
C ASN A 105 11.96 16.07 -6.73
N ASN A 106 13.18 16.35 -7.16
CA ASN A 106 14.28 16.72 -6.25
C ASN A 106 14.02 17.99 -5.42
N ASP A 107 13.18 18.91 -5.91
CA ASP A 107 12.91 20.19 -5.24
C ASP A 107 11.74 20.06 -4.24
N THR A 108 10.81 19.14 -4.46
CA THR A 108 9.56 19.01 -3.69
C THR A 108 9.59 17.85 -2.69
N VAL A 109 10.46 16.87 -2.88
CA VAL A 109 10.40 15.60 -2.14
C VAL A 109 10.54 15.76 -0.63
N ASP A 110 11.42 16.63 -0.14
CA ASP A 110 11.63 16.80 1.30
C ASP A 110 10.36 17.34 1.99
N GLU A 111 9.74 18.37 1.43
CA GLU A 111 8.50 18.94 1.98
C GLU A 111 7.35 17.94 1.93
N LEU A 112 7.17 17.28 0.78
CA LEU A 112 6.09 16.31 0.58
C LEU A 112 6.26 15.07 1.46
N TYR A 113 7.50 14.56 1.61
CA TYR A 113 7.77 13.43 2.49
C TYR A 113 7.66 13.78 3.97
N HIS A 114 8.06 14.99 4.39
CA HIS A 114 7.77 15.44 5.74
C HIS A 114 6.28 15.48 6.04
N THR A 115 5.46 15.92 5.09
CA THR A 115 4.00 15.91 5.19
C THR A 115 3.45 14.49 5.28
N ALA A 116 3.91 13.58 4.40
CA ALA A 116 3.52 12.19 4.42
C ALA A 116 3.95 11.49 5.73
N LEU A 117 5.18 11.69 6.19
CA LEU A 117 5.67 11.14 7.46
C LEU A 117 4.91 11.71 8.67
N ALA A 118 4.46 12.96 8.63
CA ALA A 118 3.61 13.54 9.66
C ALA A 118 2.23 12.89 9.70
N SER A 119 1.64 12.63 8.53
CA SER A 119 0.36 11.93 8.39
C SER A 119 0.46 10.47 8.85
N LEU A 120 1.53 9.76 8.46
CA LEU A 120 1.82 8.41 8.93
C LEU A 120 1.95 8.34 10.46
N PHE A 121 2.68 9.30 11.05
CA PHE A 121 2.83 9.37 12.50
C PHE A 121 1.46 9.57 13.18
N THR A 122 0.60 10.40 12.63
CA THR A 122 -0.77 10.59 13.15
C THR A 122 -1.56 9.29 13.11
N LEU A 123 -1.49 8.54 12.00
CA LEU A 123 -2.12 7.22 11.87
C LEU A 123 -1.63 6.27 12.97
N GLN A 124 -0.32 6.11 13.09
CA GLN A 124 0.29 5.14 14.00
C GLN A 124 0.12 5.48 15.48
N SER A 125 0.10 6.78 15.83
CA SER A 125 0.03 7.23 17.22
C SER A 125 -1.39 7.47 17.73
N SER A 126 -2.35 7.71 16.84
CA SER A 126 -3.71 8.14 17.23
C SER A 126 -4.77 7.05 17.09
N VAL A 127 -4.50 6.00 16.31
CA VAL A 127 -5.42 4.85 16.24
C VAL A 127 -5.22 3.97 17.47
N ASP A 128 -6.27 3.85 18.27
CA ASP A 128 -6.29 2.91 19.40
C ASP A 128 -6.45 1.47 18.87
N ILE A 129 -5.33 0.74 18.79
CA ILE A 129 -5.28 -0.62 18.25
C ILE A 129 -6.06 -1.65 19.08
N GLN A 130 -6.37 -1.36 20.37
CA GLN A 130 -7.12 -2.27 21.22
C GLN A 130 -8.62 -2.26 20.85
N SER A 131 -9.13 -1.13 20.40
CA SER A 131 -10.53 -0.95 20.00
C SER A 131 -10.74 -0.89 18.48
N ALA A 132 -9.67 -1.02 17.69
CA ALA A 132 -9.72 -0.86 16.24
C ALA A 132 -10.45 -2.00 15.52
N HIS A 133 -10.53 -3.18 16.10
CA HIS A 133 -11.11 -4.39 15.47
C HIS A 133 -10.54 -4.68 14.07
N LEU A 134 -9.24 -4.41 13.87
CA LEU A 134 -8.51 -4.71 12.66
C LEU A 134 -7.87 -6.10 12.76
N PRO A 135 -7.69 -6.81 11.61
CA PRO A 135 -6.93 -8.06 11.58
C PRO A 135 -5.49 -7.86 12.06
N SER A 136 -4.90 -8.91 12.64
CA SER A 136 -3.47 -8.90 12.97
C SER A 136 -2.63 -9.26 11.77
N TYR A 137 -1.51 -8.55 11.58
CA TYR A 137 -0.47 -8.92 10.64
C TYR A 137 0.44 -9.96 11.28
N ASP A 138 -0.09 -11.14 11.45
CA ASP A 138 0.52 -12.24 12.18
C ASP A 138 1.50 -13.08 11.33
N ARG A 139 2.09 -14.11 11.95
CA ARG A 139 2.99 -15.05 11.27
C ARG A 139 2.35 -15.69 10.04
N ALA A 140 1.06 -16.05 10.12
CA ALA A 140 0.37 -16.73 9.03
C ALA A 140 0.26 -15.81 7.81
N LEU A 141 -0.18 -14.57 8.00
CA LEU A 141 -0.31 -13.57 6.95
C LEU A 141 1.06 -13.18 6.36
N LEU A 142 2.08 -12.95 7.20
CA LEU A 142 3.45 -12.66 6.77
C LEU A 142 4.02 -13.78 5.89
N THR A 143 3.84 -15.04 6.31
CA THR A 143 4.32 -16.22 5.56
C THR A 143 3.55 -16.39 4.24
N GLN A 144 2.23 -16.20 4.27
CA GLN A 144 1.39 -16.27 3.06
C GLN A 144 1.80 -15.21 2.03
N GLU A 145 2.09 -13.99 2.46
CA GLU A 145 2.55 -12.93 1.55
C GLU A 145 3.94 -13.22 0.97
N LEU A 146 4.85 -13.76 1.78
CA LEU A 146 6.17 -14.18 1.29
C LEU A 146 6.08 -15.33 0.28
N SER A 147 5.12 -16.25 0.43
CA SER A 147 4.96 -17.36 -0.52
C SER A 147 4.69 -16.88 -1.94
N LEU A 148 4.09 -15.69 -2.12
CA LEU A 148 3.85 -15.10 -3.44
C LEU A 148 5.14 -14.92 -4.25
N PHE A 149 6.27 -14.60 -3.59
CA PHE A 149 7.56 -14.49 -4.25
C PHE A 149 8.00 -15.83 -4.84
N ASN A 150 8.01 -16.88 -4.02
CA ASN A 150 8.42 -18.19 -4.49
C ASN A 150 7.47 -18.74 -5.56
N ASP A 151 6.16 -18.67 -5.31
CA ASP A 151 5.17 -19.29 -6.18
C ASP A 151 5.05 -18.55 -7.51
N TRP A 152 4.86 -17.23 -7.49
CA TRP A 152 4.56 -16.48 -8.69
C TRP A 152 5.79 -15.92 -9.39
N PHE A 153 6.77 -15.38 -8.64
CA PHE A 153 7.93 -14.76 -9.27
C PHE A 153 9.00 -15.81 -9.63
N ILE A 154 9.41 -16.66 -8.66
CA ILE A 154 10.47 -17.65 -8.91
C ILE A 154 9.96 -18.78 -9.81
N ASN A 155 8.88 -19.45 -9.40
CA ASN A 155 8.44 -20.68 -10.09
C ASN A 155 7.69 -20.36 -11.39
N HIS A 156 6.64 -19.51 -11.34
CA HIS A 156 5.77 -19.32 -12.52
C HIS A 156 6.32 -18.31 -13.53
N TYR A 157 6.94 -17.21 -13.07
CA TYR A 157 7.39 -16.16 -13.99
C TYR A 157 8.80 -16.41 -14.54
N LEU A 158 9.74 -16.82 -13.68
CA LEU A 158 11.14 -17.02 -14.08
C LEU A 158 11.51 -18.45 -14.41
N ASP A 159 10.65 -19.44 -14.08
CA ASP A 159 10.95 -20.87 -14.18
C ASP A 159 12.34 -21.17 -13.58
N ALA A 160 12.50 -20.81 -12.30
CA ALA A 160 13.77 -20.91 -11.59
C ALA A 160 13.60 -21.72 -10.29
N ASP A 161 14.69 -22.36 -9.86
CA ASP A 161 14.71 -23.18 -8.64
C ASP A 161 15.36 -22.37 -7.49
N LEU A 162 14.63 -22.21 -6.41
CA LEU A 162 15.13 -21.71 -5.13
C LEU A 162 15.16 -22.84 -4.11
N ALA A 163 16.34 -23.13 -3.57
CA ALA A 163 16.53 -24.21 -2.59
C ALA A 163 15.56 -24.02 -1.40
N PRO A 164 14.73 -25.02 -1.05
CA PRO A 164 13.71 -24.89 -0.01
C PRO A 164 14.29 -24.48 1.35
N GLU A 165 15.46 -25.01 1.70
CA GLU A 165 16.14 -24.72 2.97
C GLU A 165 16.60 -23.26 3.03
N LEU A 166 17.14 -22.72 1.94
CA LEU A 166 17.53 -21.31 1.83
C LEU A 166 16.30 -20.41 1.94
N TRP A 167 15.23 -20.76 1.21
CA TRP A 167 14.00 -20.00 1.27
C TRP A 167 13.37 -19.98 2.67
N GLN A 168 13.33 -21.13 3.34
CA GLN A 168 12.82 -21.24 4.70
C GLN A 168 13.65 -20.42 5.70
N ALA A 169 14.98 -20.39 5.57
CA ALA A 169 15.85 -19.57 6.40
C ALA A 169 15.53 -18.07 6.24
N VAL A 170 15.42 -17.60 5.00
CA VAL A 170 15.04 -16.20 4.69
C VAL A 170 13.66 -15.85 5.24
N GLN A 171 12.65 -16.69 5.00
CA GLN A 171 11.31 -16.48 5.55
C GLN A 171 11.32 -16.38 7.07
N THR A 172 12.05 -17.27 7.73
CA THR A 172 12.13 -17.31 9.19
C THR A 172 12.72 -16.02 9.74
N GLU A 173 13.81 -15.53 9.15
CA GLU A 173 14.46 -14.28 9.52
C GLU A 173 13.52 -13.08 9.37
N LEU A 174 12.91 -12.93 8.21
CA LEU A 174 12.01 -11.81 7.91
C LEU A 174 10.77 -11.79 8.82
N VAL A 175 10.14 -12.96 9.01
CA VAL A 175 8.95 -13.07 9.85
C VAL A 175 9.28 -12.81 11.31
N ASN A 176 10.41 -13.34 11.83
CA ASN A 176 10.81 -13.09 13.21
C ASN A 176 11.16 -11.62 13.43
N SER A 177 11.86 -10.98 12.49
CA SER A 177 12.15 -9.54 12.56
C SER A 177 10.88 -8.69 12.55
N ALA A 178 9.89 -9.03 11.74
CA ALA A 178 8.61 -8.32 11.70
C ALA A 178 7.86 -8.44 13.03
N LEU A 179 7.79 -9.65 13.59
CA LEU A 179 7.07 -9.94 14.84
C LEU A 179 7.77 -9.41 16.10
N ALA A 180 9.06 -9.06 16.02
CA ALA A 180 9.80 -8.46 17.12
C ALA A 180 9.53 -6.95 17.28
N GLN A 181 8.91 -6.31 16.30
CA GLN A 181 8.64 -4.88 16.30
C GLN A 181 7.43 -4.53 17.16
N PRO A 182 7.37 -3.33 17.73
CA PRO A 182 6.13 -2.77 18.23
C PRO A 182 5.07 -2.74 17.14
N VAL A 183 3.81 -2.97 17.54
CA VAL A 183 2.68 -2.98 16.60
C VAL A 183 1.90 -1.67 16.66
N CYS A 184 1.39 -1.25 15.52
CA CYS A 184 0.53 -0.09 15.34
C CYS A 184 -0.53 -0.37 14.29
N CYS A 185 -1.37 0.61 13.97
CA CYS A 185 -2.20 0.56 12.77
C CYS A 185 -1.32 0.70 11.53
N VAL A 186 -1.43 -0.24 10.61
CA VAL A 186 -0.71 -0.32 9.34
C VAL A 186 -1.69 -0.21 8.20
N HIS A 187 -1.48 0.73 7.31
CA HIS A 187 -2.28 0.95 6.11
C HIS A 187 -2.08 -0.16 5.06
N ARG A 188 -0.88 -0.76 5.00
CA ARG A 188 -0.35 -1.76 4.05
C ARG A 188 0.06 -1.21 2.68
N ASP A 189 -0.68 -0.26 2.14
CA ASP A 189 -0.42 0.32 0.82
C ASP A 189 -0.13 1.84 0.92
N TYR A 190 0.68 2.23 1.94
CA TYR A 190 1.09 3.60 2.22
C TYR A 190 2.24 4.03 1.29
N HIS A 191 1.96 4.14 0.01
CA HIS A 191 2.93 4.54 -1.02
C HIS A 191 2.44 5.76 -1.81
N SER A 192 3.31 6.35 -2.61
CA SER A 192 3.06 7.65 -3.25
C SER A 192 1.85 7.71 -4.18
N ARG A 193 1.37 6.58 -4.72
CA ARG A 193 0.14 6.54 -5.54
C ARG A 193 -1.14 6.60 -4.73
N ASN A 194 -1.11 6.19 -3.46
CA ASN A 194 -2.27 6.14 -2.57
C ASN A 194 -2.35 7.32 -1.61
N LEU A 195 -1.48 8.30 -1.78
CA LEU A 195 -1.46 9.54 -1.04
C LEU A 195 -1.89 10.68 -1.97
N MET A 196 -3.10 11.20 -1.75
CA MET A 196 -3.68 12.28 -2.55
C MET A 196 -3.30 13.65 -1.99
N LEU A 197 -3.20 14.64 -2.88
CA LEU A 197 -2.93 16.03 -2.55
C LEU A 197 -4.17 16.89 -2.87
N PRO A 198 -5.21 16.84 -2.02
CA PRO A 198 -6.43 17.60 -2.25
C PRO A 198 -6.17 19.10 -2.07
N PRO A 199 -6.95 19.99 -2.75
CA PRO A 199 -6.72 21.44 -2.68
C PRO A 199 -6.90 22.06 -1.29
N HIS A 200 -7.61 21.36 -0.39
CA HIS A 200 -8.05 21.91 0.92
C HIS A 200 -7.28 21.34 2.11
N ALA A 201 -6.42 20.35 1.88
CA ALA A 201 -5.64 19.72 2.93
C ALA A 201 -4.29 19.25 2.40
N PRO A 202 -3.29 19.11 3.27
CA PRO A 202 -1.93 18.80 2.83
C PRO A 202 -1.79 17.40 2.23
N LEU A 203 -2.56 16.42 2.70
CA LEU A 203 -2.49 15.04 2.24
C LEU A 203 -3.69 14.23 2.72
N ALA A 204 -4.22 13.35 1.86
CA ALA A 204 -5.25 12.37 2.19
C ALA A 204 -4.83 10.96 1.78
N MET A 205 -5.28 9.95 2.53
CA MET A 205 -5.00 8.53 2.27
C MET A 205 -6.18 7.87 1.56
N ILE A 206 -5.91 7.06 0.54
CA ILE A 206 -6.89 6.19 -0.13
C ILE A 206 -6.40 4.75 -0.10
N ASP A 207 -7.26 3.80 -0.43
CA ASP A 207 -6.95 2.35 -0.49
C ASP A 207 -6.57 1.74 0.87
N PHE A 208 -7.28 2.16 1.91
CA PHE A 208 -7.00 1.85 3.33
C PHE A 208 -7.81 0.67 3.89
N GLN A 209 -8.74 0.10 3.14
CA GLN A 209 -9.69 -0.92 3.65
C GLN A 209 -9.03 -2.22 4.10
N ASP A 210 -7.80 -2.48 3.67
CA ASP A 210 -6.99 -3.64 4.06
C ASP A 210 -6.05 -3.37 5.25
N ALA A 211 -6.30 -2.31 6.00
CA ALA A 211 -5.52 -1.95 7.18
C ALA A 211 -5.50 -3.07 8.23
N VAL A 212 -4.37 -3.20 8.91
CA VAL A 212 -4.13 -4.25 9.91
C VAL A 212 -3.42 -3.69 11.14
N ILE A 213 -3.34 -4.48 12.21
CA ILE A 213 -2.43 -4.22 13.33
C ILE A 213 -1.13 -4.96 13.05
N GLY A 214 -0.04 -4.24 12.85
CA GLY A 214 1.21 -4.84 12.39
C GLY A 214 2.47 -4.04 12.70
N PRO A 215 3.63 -4.45 12.13
CA PRO A 215 4.93 -3.90 12.42
C PRO A 215 5.04 -2.40 12.12
N ILE A 216 5.58 -1.64 13.07
CA ILE A 216 5.65 -0.18 13.01
C ILE A 216 6.44 0.38 11.81
N THR A 217 7.36 -0.40 11.25
CA THR A 217 8.16 0.05 10.10
C THR A 217 7.54 -0.26 8.74
N TYR A 218 6.39 -0.98 8.66
CA TYR A 218 5.84 -1.43 7.39
C TYR A 218 5.48 -0.28 6.45
N ASP A 219 4.66 0.67 6.90
CA ASP A 219 4.22 1.79 6.08
C ASP A 219 5.35 2.80 5.84
N LEU A 220 6.26 2.93 6.80
CA LEU A 220 7.45 3.76 6.64
C LEU A 220 8.30 3.29 5.46
N VAL A 221 8.56 1.98 5.35
CA VAL A 221 9.32 1.44 4.24
C VAL A 221 8.53 1.46 2.94
N SER A 222 7.20 1.30 3.01
CA SER A 222 6.31 1.40 1.85
C SER A 222 6.41 2.77 1.16
N LEU A 223 6.57 3.85 1.94
CA LEU A 223 6.78 5.20 1.45
C LEU A 223 8.23 5.45 1.03
N LEU A 224 9.20 5.17 1.90
CA LEU A 224 10.59 5.59 1.70
C LEU A 224 11.35 4.72 0.69
N ARG A 225 10.93 3.46 0.49
CA ARG A 225 11.42 2.55 -0.56
C ARG A 225 10.26 2.10 -1.43
N ASP A 226 9.57 3.08 -1.97
CA ASP A 226 8.44 2.90 -2.88
C ASP A 226 8.86 2.14 -4.15
N CYS A 227 7.99 1.28 -4.65
CA CYS A 227 8.24 0.53 -5.89
C CYS A 227 8.14 1.40 -7.14
N TYR A 228 7.60 2.60 -7.05
CA TYR A 228 7.33 3.49 -8.18
C TYR A 228 8.36 4.61 -8.36
N ILE A 229 9.13 4.94 -7.32
CA ILE A 229 10.15 5.99 -7.35
C ILE A 229 11.35 5.60 -6.47
N VAL A 230 12.54 6.05 -6.83
CA VAL A 230 13.79 5.76 -6.11
C VAL A 230 14.45 7.06 -5.69
N TRP A 231 14.91 7.07 -4.45
CA TRP A 231 15.72 8.15 -3.88
C TRP A 231 17.11 7.66 -3.48
N PRO A 232 18.11 8.56 -3.42
CA PRO A 232 19.44 8.22 -2.92
C PRO A 232 19.33 7.60 -1.51
N GLU A 233 20.03 6.50 -1.28
CA GLU A 233 19.95 5.76 -0.02
C GLU A 233 20.30 6.61 1.21
N ALA A 234 21.27 7.54 1.07
CA ALA A 234 21.61 8.47 2.14
C ALA A 234 20.42 9.35 2.56
N GLN A 235 19.58 9.76 1.60
CA GLN A 235 18.38 10.56 1.84
C GLN A 235 17.29 9.70 2.50
N VAL A 236 17.08 8.47 2.02
CA VAL A 236 16.16 7.50 2.64
C VAL A 236 16.52 7.27 4.11
N GLN A 237 17.82 7.10 4.40
CA GLN A 237 18.30 6.91 5.77
C GLN A 237 18.07 8.14 6.65
N GLN A 238 18.23 9.36 6.10
CA GLN A 238 17.94 10.61 6.85
C GLN A 238 16.46 10.69 7.23
N TRP A 239 15.55 10.44 6.30
CA TRP A 239 14.11 10.42 6.59
C TRP A 239 13.73 9.33 7.58
N CYS A 240 14.30 8.13 7.43
CA CYS A 240 14.09 7.00 8.34
C CYS A 240 14.56 7.35 9.76
N LEU A 241 15.76 7.94 9.91
CA LEU A 241 16.30 8.36 11.20
C LEU A 241 15.45 9.48 11.83
N HIS A 242 15.02 10.44 11.05
CA HIS A 242 14.12 11.51 11.52
C HIS A 242 12.81 10.94 12.05
N TYR A 243 12.22 9.97 11.34
CA TYR A 243 11.00 9.31 11.77
C TYR A 243 11.19 8.49 13.05
N TYR A 244 12.30 7.73 13.13
CA TYR A 244 12.71 7.02 14.34
C TYR A 244 12.79 7.95 15.56
N GLN A 245 13.46 9.10 15.44
CA GLN A 245 13.57 10.08 16.52
C GLN A 245 12.19 10.57 17.01
N ARG A 246 11.26 10.75 16.07
CA ARG A 246 9.87 11.13 16.41
C ARG A 246 9.15 10.02 17.17
N LEU A 247 9.32 8.76 16.77
CA LEU A 247 8.74 7.61 17.46
C LEU A 247 9.32 7.44 18.88
N VAL A 248 10.63 7.64 19.05
CA VAL A 248 11.28 7.62 20.37
C VAL A 248 10.74 8.73 21.27
N ALA A 249 10.64 9.96 20.75
CA ALA A 249 10.09 11.10 21.50
C ALA A 249 8.64 10.87 21.94
N ALA A 250 7.87 10.09 21.19
CA ALA A 250 6.49 9.70 21.51
C ALA A 250 6.40 8.42 22.36
N ASN A 251 7.53 7.82 22.79
CA ASN A 251 7.61 6.55 23.51
C ASN A 251 6.95 5.37 22.77
N MET A 252 6.89 5.40 21.46
CA MET A 252 6.34 4.31 20.62
C MET A 252 7.38 3.22 20.34
N VAL A 253 8.66 3.55 20.39
CA VAL A 253 9.80 2.63 20.27
C VAL A 253 10.84 2.92 21.34
N SER A 254 11.52 1.86 21.83
CA SER A 254 12.60 1.95 22.82
C SER A 254 13.90 1.30 22.36
N CYS A 255 13.95 0.78 21.13
CA CYS A 255 15.13 0.15 20.54
C CYS A 255 16.21 1.18 20.17
N SER A 256 17.42 0.71 19.87
CA SER A 256 18.48 1.55 19.29
C SER A 256 18.18 1.94 17.85
N ALA A 257 18.80 3.02 17.37
CA ALA A 257 18.69 3.43 15.96
C ALA A 257 19.18 2.32 15.00
N GLN A 258 20.21 1.56 15.39
CA GLN A 258 20.72 0.44 14.62
C GLN A 258 19.69 -0.69 14.50
N GLU A 259 19.02 -1.02 15.58
CA GLU A 259 17.96 -2.04 15.61
C GLU A 259 16.74 -1.58 14.78
N PHE A 260 16.34 -0.32 14.91
CA PHE A 260 15.26 0.25 14.10
C PHE A 260 15.59 0.23 12.59
N THR A 261 16.84 0.56 12.21
CA THR A 261 17.30 0.47 10.82
C THR A 261 17.24 -0.97 10.31
N ARG A 262 17.62 -1.94 11.15
CA ARG A 262 17.50 -3.36 10.79
C ARG A 262 16.04 -3.76 10.59
N TRP A 263 15.12 -3.35 11.46
CA TRP A 263 13.70 -3.59 11.29
C TRP A 263 13.17 -2.98 9.97
N PHE A 264 13.56 -1.74 9.68
CA PHE A 264 13.21 -1.06 8.45
C PHE A 264 13.73 -1.81 7.20
N ASP A 265 14.99 -2.23 7.22
CA ASP A 265 15.60 -2.96 6.11
C ASP A 265 14.91 -4.31 5.87
N LEU A 266 14.75 -5.14 6.91
CA LEU A 266 14.15 -6.47 6.79
C LEU A 266 12.65 -6.41 6.48
N MET A 267 11.93 -5.43 7.02
CA MET A 267 10.53 -5.19 6.65
C MET A 267 10.39 -4.76 5.19
N GLY A 268 11.33 -3.93 4.72
CA GLY A 268 11.42 -3.55 3.31
C GLY A 268 11.63 -4.76 2.41
N MET A 269 12.53 -5.66 2.80
CA MET A 269 12.78 -6.90 2.06
C MET A 269 11.52 -7.78 2.01
N GLN A 270 10.82 -7.98 3.14
CA GLN A 270 9.55 -8.71 3.19
C GLN A 270 8.54 -8.13 2.20
N ARG A 271 8.33 -6.80 2.26
CA ARG A 271 7.39 -6.12 1.39
C ARG A 271 7.79 -6.22 -0.09
N HIS A 272 9.06 -6.02 -0.43
CA HIS A 272 9.53 -6.08 -1.81
C HIS A 272 9.43 -7.49 -2.40
N LEU A 273 9.72 -8.54 -1.62
CA LEU A 273 9.49 -9.92 -2.05
C LEU A 273 8.01 -10.19 -2.35
N LYS A 274 7.10 -9.77 -1.44
CA LYS A 274 5.65 -9.82 -1.69
C LYS A 274 5.28 -9.11 -2.99
N VAL A 275 5.77 -7.87 -3.19
CA VAL A 275 5.46 -7.06 -4.38
C VAL A 275 5.92 -7.74 -5.67
N MET A 276 7.13 -8.33 -5.70
CA MET A 276 7.61 -9.08 -6.87
C MET A 276 6.67 -10.24 -7.22
N GLY A 277 6.18 -10.97 -6.20
CA GLY A 277 5.17 -12.02 -6.39
C GLY A 277 3.83 -11.48 -6.91
N ILE A 278 3.34 -10.36 -6.36
CA ILE A 278 2.11 -9.71 -6.80
C ILE A 278 2.22 -9.24 -8.26
N PHE A 279 3.29 -8.56 -8.64
CA PHE A 279 3.47 -8.03 -9.99
C PHE A 279 3.54 -9.17 -11.03
N SER A 280 4.23 -10.25 -10.71
CA SER A 280 4.26 -11.45 -11.54
C SER A 280 2.89 -12.09 -11.68
N ARG A 281 2.12 -12.18 -10.59
CA ARG A 281 0.75 -12.70 -10.61
C ARG A 281 -0.18 -11.83 -11.44
N LEU A 282 -0.11 -10.51 -11.30
CA LEU A 282 -0.91 -9.56 -12.10
C LEU A 282 -0.62 -9.69 -13.59
N HIS A 283 0.64 -9.92 -13.97
CA HIS A 283 1.00 -10.20 -15.35
C HIS A 283 0.42 -11.53 -15.83
N LEU A 284 0.73 -12.61 -15.14
CA LEU A 284 0.42 -13.99 -15.60
C LEU A 284 -1.07 -14.31 -15.54
N ARG A 285 -1.76 -13.89 -14.47
CA ARG A 285 -3.17 -14.19 -14.25
C ARG A 285 -4.10 -13.15 -14.86
N ASP A 286 -3.76 -11.85 -14.72
CA ASP A 286 -4.68 -10.76 -15.02
C ASP A 286 -4.29 -9.98 -16.28
N GLY A 287 -3.17 -10.35 -16.96
CA GLY A 287 -2.71 -9.72 -18.21
C GLY A 287 -2.17 -8.28 -18.03
N LYS A 288 -1.90 -7.84 -16.79
CA LYS A 288 -1.44 -6.48 -16.46
C LYS A 288 0.09 -6.41 -16.49
N SER A 289 0.68 -6.27 -17.68
CA SER A 289 2.15 -6.34 -17.87
C SER A 289 2.91 -5.10 -17.45
N THR A 290 2.27 -3.94 -17.27
CA THR A 290 2.92 -2.67 -16.92
C THR A 290 3.64 -2.70 -15.57
N TYR A 291 3.25 -3.60 -14.66
CA TYR A 291 3.90 -3.79 -13.37
C TYR A 291 5.26 -4.48 -13.46
N LEU A 292 5.57 -5.15 -14.58
CA LEU A 292 6.88 -5.82 -14.76
C LEU A 292 8.03 -4.81 -14.86
N ASP A 293 7.77 -3.60 -15.32
CA ASP A 293 8.76 -2.52 -15.44
C ASP A 293 9.33 -2.11 -14.07
N ASP A 294 8.61 -2.38 -13.00
CA ASP A 294 9.02 -2.06 -11.63
C ASP A 294 9.80 -3.21 -10.92
N LEU A 295 9.88 -4.40 -11.54
CA LEU A 295 10.60 -5.56 -10.96
C LEU A 295 12.11 -5.31 -10.79
N PRO A 296 12.85 -4.74 -11.76
CA PRO A 296 14.29 -4.50 -11.60
C PRO A 296 14.59 -3.54 -10.42
N ARG A 297 13.78 -2.49 -10.28
CA ARG A 297 13.89 -1.53 -9.18
C ARG A 297 13.64 -2.20 -7.82
N THR A 298 12.59 -2.99 -7.74
CA THR A 298 12.20 -3.72 -6.53
C THR A 298 13.28 -4.74 -6.14
N LEU A 299 13.86 -5.46 -7.12
CA LEU A 299 14.98 -6.38 -6.87
C LEU A 299 16.21 -5.65 -6.32
N ASN A 300 16.52 -4.46 -6.83
CA ASN A 300 17.67 -3.69 -6.36
C ASN A 300 17.56 -3.32 -4.86
N TYR A 301 16.37 -3.04 -4.34
CA TYR A 301 16.16 -2.84 -2.91
C TYR A 301 16.45 -4.12 -2.10
N ILE A 302 16.03 -5.28 -2.60
CA ILE A 302 16.29 -6.55 -1.95
C ILE A 302 17.80 -6.85 -1.92
N LEU A 303 18.48 -6.68 -3.06
CA LEU A 303 19.94 -6.88 -3.16
C LEU A 303 20.71 -5.94 -2.22
N LEU A 304 20.29 -4.66 -2.15
CA LEU A 304 20.87 -3.69 -1.21
C LEU A 304 20.76 -4.16 0.24
N VAL A 305 19.60 -4.64 0.66
CA VAL A 305 19.40 -5.14 2.02
C VAL A 305 20.23 -6.40 2.24
N CYS A 306 20.19 -7.36 1.34
CA CYS A 306 20.97 -8.60 1.46
C CYS A 306 22.48 -8.33 1.61
N SER A 307 23.02 -7.31 0.94
CA SER A 307 24.43 -6.94 1.02
C SER A 307 24.89 -6.44 2.41
N ARG A 308 23.96 -6.05 3.27
CA ARG A 308 24.22 -5.48 4.60
C ARG A 308 24.28 -6.52 5.70
N TYR A 309 23.63 -7.66 5.51
CA TYR A 309 23.40 -8.66 6.54
C TYR A 309 24.02 -10.00 6.16
N PRO A 310 25.08 -10.45 6.91
CA PRO A 310 25.81 -11.67 6.59
C PRO A 310 24.92 -12.93 6.51
N GLU A 311 23.86 -13.00 7.30
CA GLU A 311 22.90 -14.11 7.29
C GLU A 311 22.07 -14.21 6.01
N LEU A 312 22.07 -13.16 5.19
CA LEU A 312 21.41 -13.12 3.88
C LEU A 312 22.39 -13.31 2.70
N ALA A 313 23.67 -13.58 2.96
CA ALA A 313 24.71 -13.65 1.93
C ALA A 313 24.44 -14.72 0.87
N GLU A 314 23.97 -15.90 1.27
CA GLU A 314 23.63 -16.98 0.32
C GLU A 314 22.43 -16.60 -0.55
N PHE A 315 21.43 -15.97 0.02
CA PHE A 315 20.28 -15.47 -0.73
C PHE A 315 20.67 -14.32 -1.67
N HIS A 316 21.58 -13.42 -1.22
CA HIS A 316 22.17 -12.39 -2.08
C HIS A 316 22.86 -13.00 -3.30
N GLN A 317 23.66 -14.05 -3.08
CA GLN A 317 24.36 -14.76 -4.17
C GLN A 317 23.36 -15.38 -5.16
N PHE A 318 22.32 -16.04 -4.67
CA PHE A 318 21.27 -16.61 -5.50
C PHE A 318 20.59 -15.51 -6.35
N LEU A 319 20.17 -14.40 -5.75
CA LEU A 319 19.49 -13.32 -6.46
C LEU A 319 20.40 -12.66 -7.49
N SER A 320 21.66 -12.39 -7.15
CA SER A 320 22.60 -11.69 -8.06
C SER A 320 23.08 -12.57 -9.23
N GLN A 321 23.26 -13.87 -9.01
CA GLN A 321 23.78 -14.76 -10.03
C GLN A 321 22.71 -15.44 -10.88
N SER A 322 21.54 -15.76 -10.29
CA SER A 322 20.52 -16.55 -10.96
C SER A 322 19.29 -15.75 -11.38
N ILE A 323 18.99 -14.64 -10.69
CA ILE A 323 17.74 -13.89 -10.90
C ILE A 323 17.99 -12.57 -11.62
N GLN A 324 18.92 -11.73 -11.12
CA GLN A 324 19.19 -10.42 -11.69
C GLN A 324 19.49 -10.46 -13.20
N PRO A 325 20.29 -11.40 -13.74
CA PRO A 325 20.52 -11.47 -15.19
C PRO A 325 19.27 -11.74 -16.02
N LYS A 326 18.25 -12.39 -15.46
CA LYS A 326 16.98 -12.69 -16.16
C LYS A 326 16.04 -11.48 -16.24
N LEU A 327 16.25 -10.44 -15.41
CA LEU A 327 15.44 -9.21 -15.41
C LEU A 327 16.10 -8.06 -16.19
N CYS A 328 17.36 -8.18 -16.55
CA CYS A 328 18.14 -7.14 -17.26
C CYS A 328 18.22 -7.39 -18.78
N VAL A 329 17.32 -8.21 -19.34
CA VAL A 329 17.30 -8.56 -20.78
C VAL A 329 16.30 -7.69 -21.52
#